data_28f09ac8c9ee3ee5372939dbe4aa9de3
#
_entry.id   28f09ac8c9ee3ee5372939dbe4aa9de3
#
_cell.length_a   1.000
_cell.length_b   1.000
_cell.length_c   1.000
_cell.angle_alpha   90.00
_cell.angle_beta   90.00
_cell.angle_gamma   90.00
#
_symmetry.space_group_name_H-M   'P 1'
#
loop_
_entity.id
_entity.type
_entity.pdbx_description
1 polymer ?
#
loop_
_entity_poly.entity_id
_entity_poly.type
_entity_poly.pdbx_seq_one_letter_code
_entity_poly.pdbx_strand_id
1 'polypeptide(L)'
;MAAINSTQTPEYYVEGTRLNEQGLYEAVASSVGTKKYSGYITYIDPATGEPRNLSFDSEYSVGEPAVTIENKELNVMYSGHDNKFSISVPGVSNDKVKVSVAGAQVKQQGGIWIIKPGENTKEVIISVSAELDGKMQSMGNQKYRVKPMPTPSAYFKDASGKEYASSSKVPYARFAQGELVASYGPDGLLDVPWEIKSFAATVGGITYNSKSNKFTKEQLARMSKLDNGTIIMISEIDAIGEGGVKKRLQGIALVLN
;
A
#
# COMPACT_ATOMS: atom_id res chain seq x y z
N MET A 1 32.07 -7.47 -29.29
CA MET A 1 31.96 -8.02 -30.68
C MET A 1 33.37 -8.18 -31.22
N ALA A 2 33.84 -9.41 -31.37
CA ALA A 2 35.13 -9.67 -32.02
C ALA A 2 34.90 -9.68 -33.54
N ALA A 3 35.52 -8.76 -34.25
CA ALA A 3 35.48 -8.76 -35.73
C ALA A 3 36.47 -9.80 -36.23
N ILE A 4 35.96 -10.91 -36.73
CA ILE A 4 36.75 -11.94 -37.41
C ILE A 4 36.75 -11.57 -38.88
N ASN A 5 37.89 -11.12 -39.37
CA ASN A 5 38.07 -10.85 -40.78
C ASN A 5 38.48 -12.15 -41.50
N SER A 6 37.49 -12.99 -41.79
CA SER A 6 37.73 -14.24 -42.53
C SER A 6 36.58 -14.55 -43.49
N THR A 7 36.91 -15.15 -44.60
CA THR A 7 35.95 -15.74 -45.55
C THR A 7 35.37 -17.05 -45.07
N GLN A 8 35.67 -17.48 -43.86
CA GLN A 8 35.20 -18.74 -43.26
C GLN A 8 34.14 -18.45 -42.21
N THR A 9 33.07 -19.19 -42.25
CA THR A 9 31.94 -19.12 -41.28
C THR A 9 32.41 -19.73 -39.94
N PRO A 10 32.38 -18.97 -38.84
CA PRO A 10 32.70 -19.53 -37.53
C PRO A 10 31.64 -20.54 -37.08
N GLU A 11 32.05 -21.49 -36.26
CA GLU A 11 31.14 -22.44 -35.61
C GLU A 11 30.85 -21.99 -34.17
N TYR A 12 29.59 -22.03 -33.76
CA TYR A 12 29.13 -21.60 -32.47
C TYR A 12 28.71 -22.79 -31.63
N TYR A 13 29.17 -22.87 -30.40
CA TYR A 13 28.81 -23.92 -29.44
C TYR A 13 28.35 -23.31 -28.12
N VAL A 14 27.21 -23.77 -27.58
CA VAL A 14 26.66 -23.39 -26.28
C VAL A 14 26.28 -24.66 -25.53
N GLU A 15 26.71 -24.79 -24.28
CA GLU A 15 26.48 -25.98 -23.44
C GLU A 15 26.78 -27.29 -24.17
N GLY A 16 27.86 -27.30 -24.97
CA GLY A 16 28.29 -28.46 -25.76
C GLY A 16 27.49 -28.72 -27.05
N THR A 17 26.46 -27.93 -27.32
CA THR A 17 25.61 -28.08 -28.51
C THR A 17 26.07 -27.11 -29.60
N ARG A 18 26.26 -27.63 -30.82
CA ARG A 18 26.57 -26.80 -32.01
C ARG A 18 25.30 -26.06 -32.44
N LEU A 19 25.41 -24.76 -32.64
CA LEU A 19 24.33 -23.89 -33.13
C LEU A 19 24.25 -23.82 -34.65
N ASN A 20 23.19 -23.20 -35.14
CA ASN A 20 23.05 -22.88 -36.56
C ASN A 20 24.06 -21.80 -36.99
N GLU A 21 24.15 -21.53 -38.30
CA GLU A 21 25.08 -20.56 -38.85
C GLU A 21 24.88 -19.13 -38.35
N GLN A 22 23.66 -18.79 -37.86
CA GLN A 22 23.36 -17.50 -37.26
C GLN A 22 23.76 -17.42 -35.77
N GLY A 23 24.21 -18.51 -35.16
CA GLY A 23 24.59 -18.56 -33.74
C GLY A 23 23.39 -18.40 -32.78
N LEU A 24 22.20 -18.79 -33.22
CA LEU A 24 20.99 -18.68 -32.39
C LEU A 24 20.92 -19.85 -31.40
N TYR A 25 20.90 -19.53 -30.11
CA TYR A 25 20.67 -20.47 -29.02
C TYR A 25 19.25 -20.28 -28.45
N GLU A 26 18.48 -21.32 -28.49
CA GLU A 26 17.12 -21.36 -27.90
C GLU A 26 17.11 -22.32 -26.71
N ALA A 27 16.66 -21.82 -25.56
CA ALA A 27 16.52 -22.60 -24.35
C ALA A 27 15.13 -22.44 -23.73
N VAL A 28 14.53 -23.53 -23.29
CA VAL A 28 13.28 -23.50 -22.54
C VAL A 28 13.61 -23.20 -21.08
N ALA A 29 13.07 -22.09 -20.56
CA ALA A 29 13.22 -21.73 -19.17
C ALA A 29 12.38 -22.66 -18.28
N SER A 30 13.03 -23.53 -17.52
CA SER A 30 12.38 -24.54 -16.68
C SER A 30 12.26 -24.16 -15.20
N SER A 31 12.96 -23.12 -14.75
CA SER A 31 12.92 -22.64 -13.36
C SER A 31 13.35 -21.20 -13.26
N VAL A 32 12.75 -20.49 -12.31
CA VAL A 32 13.00 -19.07 -12.01
C VAL A 32 14.42 -18.86 -11.47
N GLY A 33 14.97 -17.69 -11.72
CA GLY A 33 16.27 -17.23 -11.24
C GLY A 33 17.29 -17.03 -12.35
N THR A 34 18.50 -16.61 -11.97
CA THR A 34 19.60 -16.39 -12.88
C THR A 34 20.18 -17.72 -13.36
N LYS A 35 20.25 -17.90 -14.67
CA LYS A 35 20.84 -19.06 -15.33
C LYS A 35 22.13 -18.64 -16.01
N LYS A 36 23.19 -19.33 -15.71
CA LYS A 36 24.50 -19.15 -16.37
C LYS A 36 24.62 -20.16 -17.49
N TYR A 37 25.22 -19.76 -18.58
CA TYR A 37 25.59 -20.65 -19.67
C TYR A 37 26.96 -20.28 -20.21
N SER A 38 27.64 -21.26 -20.73
CA SER A 38 28.96 -21.11 -21.30
C SER A 38 28.98 -21.62 -22.72
N GLY A 39 29.93 -21.11 -23.47
CA GLY A 39 30.11 -21.54 -24.85
C GLY A 39 31.48 -21.19 -25.41
N TYR A 40 31.66 -21.55 -26.65
CA TYR A 40 32.86 -21.14 -27.41
C TYR A 40 32.52 -20.97 -28.90
N ILE A 41 33.30 -20.12 -29.53
CA ILE A 41 33.27 -19.91 -30.98
C ILE A 41 34.55 -20.52 -31.54
N THR A 42 34.44 -21.48 -32.46
CA THR A 42 35.58 -22.03 -33.20
C THR A 42 35.76 -21.25 -34.47
N TYR A 43 36.97 -20.76 -34.67
CA TYR A 43 37.36 -20.07 -35.88
C TYR A 43 38.75 -20.54 -36.32
N ILE A 44 39.08 -20.34 -37.59
CA ILE A 44 40.43 -20.62 -38.10
C ILE A 44 41.30 -19.37 -37.89
N ASP A 45 42.39 -19.51 -37.18
CA ASP A 45 43.35 -18.43 -36.95
C ASP A 45 44.00 -18.05 -38.31
N PRO A 46 43.82 -16.83 -38.80
CA PRO A 46 44.32 -16.44 -40.10
C PRO A 46 45.86 -16.40 -40.19
N ALA A 47 46.57 -16.38 -39.06
CA ALA A 47 48.04 -16.36 -39.05
C ALA A 47 48.63 -17.76 -39.08
N THR A 48 47.96 -18.76 -38.50
CA THR A 48 48.47 -20.14 -38.37
C THR A 48 47.72 -21.15 -39.22
N GLY A 49 46.49 -20.82 -39.68
CA GLY A 49 45.60 -21.76 -40.36
C GLY A 49 45.01 -22.86 -39.48
N GLU A 50 45.23 -22.78 -38.16
CA GLU A 50 44.70 -23.78 -37.20
C GLU A 50 43.38 -23.36 -36.55
N PRO A 51 42.49 -24.30 -36.15
CA PRO A 51 41.28 -23.99 -35.45
C PRO A 51 41.60 -23.52 -34.04
N ARG A 52 40.96 -22.43 -33.62
CA ARG A 52 40.99 -21.87 -32.24
C ARG A 52 39.62 -21.68 -31.68
N ASN A 53 39.52 -21.85 -30.36
CA ASN A 53 38.29 -21.65 -29.59
C ASN A 53 38.36 -20.36 -28.78
N LEU A 54 37.35 -19.51 -28.93
CA LEU A 54 37.12 -18.33 -28.10
C LEU A 54 35.96 -18.63 -27.14
N SER A 55 36.29 -18.88 -25.88
CA SER A 55 35.29 -19.18 -24.85
C SER A 55 34.58 -17.93 -24.37
N PHE A 56 33.35 -18.07 -23.96
CA PHE A 56 32.54 -17.03 -23.28
C PHE A 56 31.64 -17.60 -22.21
N ASP A 57 31.36 -16.80 -21.18
CA ASP A 57 30.33 -17.05 -20.17
C ASP A 57 29.31 -15.94 -20.25
N SER A 58 28.05 -16.27 -20.05
CA SER A 58 26.96 -15.31 -20.01
C SER A 58 25.85 -15.78 -19.09
N GLU A 59 24.89 -14.93 -18.82
CA GLU A 59 23.74 -15.27 -17.97
C GLU A 59 22.46 -14.61 -18.49
N TYR A 60 21.33 -15.24 -18.15
CA TYR A 60 20.00 -14.68 -18.35
C TYR A 60 19.14 -14.90 -17.11
N SER A 61 18.17 -14.03 -16.90
CA SER A 61 17.24 -14.14 -15.77
C SER A 61 15.88 -14.63 -16.23
N VAL A 62 15.35 -15.64 -15.54
CA VAL A 62 14.00 -16.16 -15.71
C VAL A 62 13.13 -15.59 -14.60
N GLY A 63 12.14 -14.77 -14.94
CA GLY A 63 11.14 -14.24 -14.02
C GLY A 63 9.97 -15.21 -13.82
N GLU A 64 9.28 -15.11 -12.68
CA GLU A 64 8.00 -15.79 -12.51
C GLU A 64 6.94 -15.19 -13.44
N PRO A 65 6.08 -16.01 -14.06
CA PRO A 65 4.89 -15.50 -14.73
C PRO A 65 4.06 -14.70 -13.74
N ALA A 66 3.82 -13.44 -14.01
CA ALA A 66 3.02 -12.56 -13.16
C ALA A 66 1.68 -12.25 -13.85
N VAL A 67 0.60 -12.44 -13.09
CA VAL A 67 -0.73 -11.95 -13.48
C VAL A 67 -1.01 -10.67 -12.71
N THR A 68 -1.36 -9.61 -13.42
CA THR A 68 -1.86 -8.38 -12.80
C THR A 68 -3.39 -8.42 -12.84
N ILE A 69 -4.01 -8.46 -11.66
CA ILE A 69 -5.46 -8.34 -11.51
C ILE A 69 -5.75 -6.97 -10.92
N GLU A 70 -6.56 -6.18 -11.61
CA GLU A 70 -6.90 -4.82 -11.22
C GLU A 70 -8.41 -4.68 -11.02
N ASN A 71 -8.81 -4.12 -9.88
CA ASN A 71 -10.16 -3.61 -9.69
C ASN A 71 -10.19 -2.10 -9.97
N LYS A 72 -10.61 -1.71 -11.16
CA LYS A 72 -10.63 -0.30 -11.60
C LYS A 72 -11.56 0.60 -10.78
N GLU A 73 -12.55 0.04 -10.11
CA GLU A 73 -13.46 0.78 -9.24
C GLU A 73 -12.79 1.17 -7.92
N LEU A 74 -11.82 0.38 -7.47
CA LEU A 74 -11.07 0.61 -6.22
C LEU A 74 -9.76 1.40 -6.40
N ASN A 75 -9.48 1.89 -7.60
CA ASN A 75 -8.32 2.76 -7.86
C ASN A 75 -8.57 4.16 -7.27
N VAL A 76 -8.57 4.22 -5.95
CA VAL A 76 -8.83 5.43 -5.15
C VAL A 76 -7.67 5.67 -4.19
N MET A 77 -7.26 6.93 -4.08
CA MET A 77 -6.41 7.45 -3.01
C MET A 77 -7.19 8.46 -2.18
N TYR A 78 -6.80 8.63 -0.93
CA TYR A 78 -7.38 9.64 -0.06
C TYR A 78 -6.44 10.85 0.05
N SER A 79 -7.02 12.06 -0.12
CA SER A 79 -6.26 13.31 0.02
C SER A 79 -5.80 13.53 1.47
N GLY A 80 -4.60 14.09 1.63
CA GLY A 80 -4.00 14.36 2.93
C GLY A 80 -3.56 13.12 3.72
N HIS A 81 -3.83 11.91 3.21
CA HIS A 81 -3.47 10.63 3.83
C HIS A 81 -2.22 10.03 3.19
N ASP A 82 -1.44 9.32 3.97
CA ASP A 82 -0.28 8.54 3.53
C ASP A 82 -0.73 7.20 2.90
N ASN A 83 -1.10 7.24 1.61
CA ASN A 83 -1.51 6.04 0.87
C ASN A 83 -0.28 5.15 0.60
N LYS A 84 -0.31 3.91 1.06
CA LYS A 84 0.82 2.96 1.01
C LYS A 84 0.71 2.02 -0.17
N PHE A 85 1.80 1.87 -0.94
CA PHE A 85 1.88 1.01 -2.12
C PHE A 85 3.09 0.09 -2.05
N SER A 86 2.89 -1.16 -2.40
CA SER A 86 3.97 -2.08 -2.75
C SER A 86 4.07 -2.12 -4.28
N ILE A 87 5.24 -1.74 -4.82
CA ILE A 87 5.46 -1.69 -6.27
C ILE A 87 6.69 -2.51 -6.56
N SER A 88 6.55 -3.51 -7.43
CA SER A 88 7.64 -4.37 -7.89
C SER A 88 7.53 -4.65 -9.37
N VAL A 89 8.66 -4.92 -10.00
CA VAL A 89 8.74 -5.35 -11.40
C VAL A 89 9.32 -6.76 -11.41
N PRO A 90 8.60 -7.76 -11.92
CA PRO A 90 9.10 -9.14 -11.98
C PRO A 90 10.46 -9.23 -12.68
N GLY A 91 11.40 -9.96 -12.08
CA GLY A 91 12.74 -10.15 -12.62
C GLY A 91 13.67 -8.94 -12.47
N VAL A 92 13.24 -7.87 -11.80
CA VAL A 92 14.06 -6.67 -11.57
C VAL A 92 14.24 -6.43 -10.08
N SER A 93 15.48 -6.19 -9.65
CA SER A 93 15.76 -5.81 -8.27
C SER A 93 15.17 -4.41 -7.95
N ASN A 94 14.64 -4.25 -6.72
CA ASN A 94 13.94 -3.03 -6.30
C ASN A 94 14.79 -1.75 -6.38
N ASP A 95 16.11 -1.84 -6.28
CA ASP A 95 17.04 -0.72 -6.45
C ASP A 95 17.11 -0.20 -7.89
N LYS A 96 16.74 -1.05 -8.86
CA LYS A 96 16.63 -0.71 -10.30
C LYS A 96 15.24 -0.24 -10.71
N VAL A 97 14.27 -0.24 -9.79
CA VAL A 97 12.91 0.25 -10.06
C VAL A 97 12.80 1.71 -9.65
N LYS A 98 12.34 2.55 -10.57
CA LYS A 98 12.05 3.97 -10.34
C LYS A 98 10.56 4.23 -10.46
N VAL A 99 10.02 4.92 -9.45
CA VAL A 99 8.63 5.35 -9.41
C VAL A 99 8.57 6.86 -9.48
N SER A 100 7.80 7.39 -10.41
CA SER A 100 7.46 8.80 -10.49
C SER A 100 5.97 8.99 -10.30
N VAL A 101 5.59 10.08 -9.62
CA VAL A 101 4.20 10.35 -9.25
C VAL A 101 3.83 11.76 -9.68
N ALA A 102 2.80 11.88 -10.51
CA ALA A 102 2.22 13.16 -10.86
C ALA A 102 1.00 13.44 -9.96
N GLY A 103 0.92 14.64 -9.38
CA GLY A 103 -0.20 15.09 -8.56
C GLY A 103 -0.10 14.79 -7.06
N ALA A 104 1.00 14.23 -6.57
CA ALA A 104 1.18 13.94 -5.15
C ALA A 104 2.65 14.00 -4.73
N GLN A 105 2.87 14.15 -3.43
CA GLN A 105 4.19 13.91 -2.82
C GLN A 105 4.43 12.41 -2.71
N VAL A 106 5.67 11.97 -2.92
CA VAL A 106 6.07 10.57 -2.82
C VAL A 106 7.33 10.43 -1.99
N LYS A 107 7.36 9.40 -1.15
CA LYS A 107 8.55 8.96 -0.41
C LYS A 107 8.58 7.43 -0.38
N GLN A 108 9.78 6.86 -0.26
CA GLN A 108 9.96 5.42 -0.07
C GLN A 108 10.51 5.15 1.32
N GLN A 109 9.92 4.16 1.99
CA GLN A 109 10.36 3.75 3.33
C GLN A 109 10.15 2.24 3.49
N GLY A 110 11.22 1.50 3.79
CA GLY A 110 11.16 0.05 4.02
C GLY A 110 10.60 -0.75 2.84
N GLY A 111 10.87 -0.33 1.60
CA GLY A 111 10.34 -0.98 0.40
C GLY A 111 8.89 -0.61 0.04
N ILE A 112 8.24 0.23 0.86
CA ILE A 112 6.88 0.71 0.63
C ILE A 112 6.95 2.14 0.08
N TRP A 113 6.16 2.41 -0.95
CA TRP A 113 5.95 3.75 -1.49
C TRP A 113 4.77 4.41 -0.79
N ILE A 114 5.02 5.58 -0.21
CA ILE A 114 4.02 6.38 0.49
C ILE A 114 3.70 7.57 -0.40
N ILE A 115 2.45 7.66 -0.84
CA ILE A 115 1.97 8.68 -1.77
C ILE A 115 0.90 9.51 -1.08
N LYS A 116 1.13 10.83 -0.97
CA LYS A 116 0.26 11.77 -0.29
C LYS A 116 -0.26 12.83 -1.25
N PRO A 117 -1.48 12.66 -1.78
CA PRO A 117 -2.13 13.69 -2.59
C PRO A 117 -2.48 14.91 -1.75
N GLY A 118 -2.38 16.09 -2.34
CA GLY A 118 -2.86 17.34 -1.73
C GLY A 118 -4.40 17.39 -1.66
N GLU A 119 -4.94 18.29 -0.83
CA GLU A 119 -6.39 18.42 -0.58
C GLU A 119 -7.22 18.68 -1.85
N ASN A 120 -6.68 19.43 -2.80
CA ASN A 120 -7.35 19.81 -4.05
C ASN A 120 -7.02 18.88 -5.24
N THR A 121 -6.21 17.86 -5.03
CA THR A 121 -5.86 16.91 -6.08
C THR A 121 -7.05 16.02 -6.40
N LYS A 122 -7.38 15.89 -7.67
CA LYS A 122 -8.48 15.04 -8.14
C LYS A 122 -7.99 13.67 -8.66
N GLU A 123 -6.73 13.64 -9.08
CA GLU A 123 -6.15 12.51 -9.78
C GLU A 123 -4.64 12.43 -9.51
N VAL A 124 -4.15 11.20 -9.38
CA VAL A 124 -2.73 10.88 -9.26
C VAL A 124 -2.37 9.84 -10.30
N ILE A 125 -1.25 10.02 -10.98
CA ILE A 125 -0.69 9.04 -11.91
C ILE A 125 0.62 8.53 -11.33
N ILE A 126 0.71 7.22 -11.11
CA ILE A 126 1.94 6.52 -10.76
C ILE A 126 2.53 5.96 -12.05
N SER A 127 3.76 6.32 -12.37
CA SER A 127 4.51 5.77 -13.49
C SER A 127 5.71 4.97 -12.97
N VAL A 128 5.86 3.76 -13.46
CA VAL A 128 6.92 2.83 -13.07
C VAL A 128 7.88 2.64 -14.25
N SER A 129 9.18 2.73 -13.99
CA SER A 129 10.24 2.39 -14.93
C SER A 129 11.28 1.52 -14.24
N ALA A 130 11.98 0.72 -15.02
CA ALA A 130 13.01 -0.19 -14.53
C ALA A 130 14.26 -0.11 -15.42
N GLU A 131 15.41 -0.31 -14.80
CA GLU A 131 16.68 -0.43 -15.54
C GLU A 131 16.86 -1.87 -16.00
N LEU A 132 16.82 -2.06 -17.31
CA LEU A 132 17.08 -3.33 -17.99
C LEU A 132 18.24 -3.12 -18.95
N ASP A 133 19.25 -3.97 -18.87
CA ASP A 133 20.47 -3.90 -19.72
C ASP A 133 21.13 -2.51 -19.75
N GLY A 134 21.17 -1.84 -18.59
CA GLY A 134 21.75 -0.50 -18.44
C GLY A 134 20.91 0.63 -19.03
N LYS A 135 19.66 0.37 -19.45
CA LYS A 135 18.75 1.36 -20.01
C LYS A 135 17.43 1.42 -19.20
N MET A 136 16.96 2.64 -18.93
CA MET A 136 15.66 2.84 -18.31
C MET A 136 14.54 2.57 -19.31
N GLN A 137 13.63 1.65 -18.96
CA GLN A 137 12.46 1.31 -19.75
C GLN A 137 11.19 1.57 -18.94
N SER A 138 10.13 2.06 -19.60
CA SER A 138 8.84 2.24 -18.97
C SER A 138 8.14 0.89 -18.79
N MET A 139 7.71 0.62 -17.55
CA MET A 139 6.95 -0.58 -17.19
C MET A 139 5.43 -0.33 -17.17
N GLY A 140 5.02 0.92 -17.32
CA GLY A 140 3.62 1.32 -17.37
C GLY A 140 3.29 2.44 -16.39
N ASN A 141 2.00 2.80 -16.40
CA ASN A 141 1.44 3.79 -15.46
C ASN A 141 0.05 3.37 -15.00
N GLN A 142 -0.31 3.85 -13.80
CA GLN A 142 -1.61 3.62 -13.21
C GLN A 142 -2.21 4.91 -12.70
N LYS A 143 -3.46 5.16 -13.03
CA LYS A 143 -4.25 6.32 -12.65
C LYS A 143 -5.13 6.03 -11.46
N TYR A 144 -5.11 6.91 -10.47
CA TYR A 144 -5.93 6.86 -9.26
C TYR A 144 -6.78 8.10 -9.13
N ARG A 145 -8.06 7.92 -8.76
CA ARG A 145 -8.95 9.01 -8.38
C ARG A 145 -8.64 9.43 -6.94
N VAL A 146 -8.57 10.72 -6.67
CA VAL A 146 -8.39 11.22 -5.30
C VAL A 146 -9.75 11.61 -4.72
N LYS A 147 -10.03 11.11 -3.53
CA LYS A 147 -11.24 11.40 -2.76
C LYS A 147 -10.86 12.01 -1.41
N PRO A 148 -11.69 12.87 -0.83
CA PRO A 148 -11.49 13.30 0.54
C PRO A 148 -11.59 12.09 1.49
N MET A 149 -10.81 12.13 2.57
CA MET A 149 -10.90 11.11 3.62
C MET A 149 -12.33 11.06 4.16
N PRO A 150 -13.00 9.91 4.21
CA PRO A 150 -14.31 9.80 4.79
C PRO A 150 -14.30 10.20 6.28
N THR A 151 -15.44 10.61 6.79
CA THR A 151 -15.58 10.94 8.21
C THR A 151 -15.81 9.62 8.99
N PRO A 152 -15.04 9.34 10.06
CA PRO A 152 -15.27 8.16 10.86
C PRO A 152 -16.57 8.28 11.67
N SER A 153 -17.09 7.17 12.15
CA SER A 153 -18.20 7.10 13.07
C SER A 153 -17.70 7.13 14.52
N ALA A 154 -18.53 7.68 15.42
CA ALA A 154 -18.27 7.60 16.85
C ALA A 154 -18.86 6.31 17.43
N TYR A 155 -18.13 5.69 18.36
CA TYR A 155 -18.57 4.54 19.14
C TYR A 155 -18.24 4.78 20.60
N PHE A 156 -18.99 4.16 21.50
CA PHE A 156 -18.58 4.00 22.90
C PHE A 156 -17.86 2.67 23.03
N LYS A 157 -16.67 2.67 23.59
CA LYS A 157 -15.83 1.49 23.84
C LYS A 157 -15.68 1.27 25.32
N ASP A 158 -16.04 0.08 25.81
CA ASP A 158 -15.87 -0.26 27.22
C ASP A 158 -14.46 -0.79 27.53
N ALA A 159 -14.16 -0.99 28.80
CA ALA A 159 -12.85 -1.47 29.25
C ALA A 159 -12.49 -2.88 28.75
N SER A 160 -13.48 -3.67 28.28
CA SER A 160 -13.22 -4.98 27.66
C SER A 160 -12.84 -4.87 26.17
N GLY A 161 -12.90 -3.66 25.60
CA GLY A 161 -12.66 -3.41 24.18
C GLY A 161 -13.89 -3.53 23.31
N LYS A 162 -15.07 -3.82 23.88
CA LYS A 162 -16.31 -3.91 23.11
C LYS A 162 -16.79 -2.52 22.71
N GLU A 163 -17.07 -2.34 21.41
CA GLU A 163 -17.63 -1.13 20.85
C GLU A 163 -19.17 -1.20 20.77
N TYR A 164 -19.80 -0.08 21.10
CA TYR A 164 -21.23 0.12 21.09
C TYR A 164 -21.56 1.24 20.10
N ALA A 165 -22.28 0.90 19.06
CA ALA A 165 -22.81 1.86 18.10
C ALA A 165 -24.03 2.61 18.66
N SER A 166 -24.50 3.62 17.94
CA SER A 166 -25.73 4.31 18.27
C SER A 166 -26.90 3.33 18.47
N SER A 167 -27.79 3.63 19.42
CA SER A 167 -28.93 2.83 19.87
C SER A 167 -28.58 1.56 20.65
N SER A 168 -27.32 1.33 20.96
CA SER A 168 -26.91 0.20 21.80
C SER A 168 -27.29 0.40 23.25
N LYS A 169 -27.68 -0.70 23.91
CA LYS A 169 -27.88 -0.75 25.37
C LYS A 169 -26.53 -0.91 26.06
N VAL A 170 -26.24 -0.03 27.01
CA VAL A 170 -24.95 -0.01 27.73
C VAL A 170 -25.22 0.02 29.23
N PRO A 171 -24.73 -0.98 29.99
CA PRO A 171 -24.83 -0.96 31.45
C PRO A 171 -24.12 0.26 32.05
N TYR A 172 -24.74 0.89 33.06
CA TYR A 172 -24.17 2.06 33.72
C TYR A 172 -22.72 1.87 34.16
N ALA A 173 -22.39 0.73 34.74
CA ALA A 173 -21.04 0.44 35.22
C ALA A 173 -19.95 0.53 34.13
N ARG A 174 -20.31 0.37 32.84
CA ARG A 174 -19.38 0.42 31.72
C ARG A 174 -19.01 1.84 31.34
N PHE A 175 -19.88 2.83 31.57
CA PHE A 175 -19.59 4.23 31.26
C PHE A 175 -18.43 4.78 32.07
N ALA A 176 -18.27 4.34 33.33
CA ALA A 176 -17.22 4.83 34.21
C ALA A 176 -15.80 4.45 33.77
N GLN A 177 -15.66 3.35 33.04
CA GLN A 177 -14.38 2.79 32.60
C GLN A 177 -14.20 2.81 31.08
N GLY A 178 -15.21 3.28 30.38
CA GLY A 178 -15.19 3.36 28.91
C GLY A 178 -14.82 4.73 28.38
N GLU A 179 -14.74 4.79 27.08
CA GLU A 179 -14.37 6.00 26.35
C GLU A 179 -15.07 6.08 25.00
N LEU A 180 -15.19 7.27 24.44
CA LEU A 180 -15.58 7.43 23.04
C LEU A 180 -14.38 7.20 22.15
N VAL A 181 -14.58 6.45 21.08
CA VAL A 181 -13.61 6.20 20.03
C VAL A 181 -14.21 6.57 18.67
N ALA A 182 -13.34 6.92 17.75
CA ALA A 182 -13.74 7.20 16.38
C ALA A 182 -13.03 6.20 15.45
N SER A 183 -13.81 5.48 14.67
CA SER A 183 -13.31 4.46 13.74
C SER A 183 -14.20 4.35 12.51
N TYR A 184 -13.75 3.59 11.54
CA TYR A 184 -14.55 3.25 10.36
C TYR A 184 -15.40 1.99 10.58
N GLY A 185 -15.42 1.47 11.82
CA GLY A 185 -16.11 0.25 12.19
C GLY A 185 -15.38 -1.03 11.78
N PRO A 186 -15.91 -2.20 12.20
CA PRO A 186 -15.28 -3.50 11.93
C PRO A 186 -15.19 -3.84 10.43
N ASP A 187 -16.11 -3.31 9.63
CA ASP A 187 -16.15 -3.53 8.17
C ASP A 187 -15.46 -2.40 7.40
N GLY A 188 -14.83 -1.46 8.10
CA GLY A 188 -14.14 -0.32 7.50
C GLY A 188 -12.88 -0.73 6.75
N LEU A 189 -12.71 -0.21 5.51
CA LEU A 189 -11.51 -0.45 4.71
C LEU A 189 -10.28 0.35 5.16
N LEU A 190 -10.47 1.29 6.09
CA LEU A 190 -9.43 2.21 6.56
C LEU A 190 -9.12 1.94 8.02
N ASP A 191 -7.85 1.70 8.30
CA ASP A 191 -7.31 1.64 9.65
C ASP A 191 -6.48 2.92 9.89
N VAL A 192 -7.18 4.03 10.09
CA VAL A 192 -6.59 5.34 10.34
C VAL A 192 -6.98 5.77 11.75
N PRO A 193 -6.00 6.07 12.62
CA PRO A 193 -6.28 6.47 13.99
C PRO A 193 -6.93 7.84 14.05
N TRP A 194 -7.97 7.94 14.87
CA TRP A 194 -8.64 9.19 15.23
C TRP A 194 -8.70 9.34 16.73
N GLU A 195 -8.49 10.54 17.22
CA GLU A 195 -8.55 10.87 18.64
C GLU A 195 -9.72 11.82 18.91
N ILE A 196 -10.67 11.42 19.77
CA ILE A 196 -11.75 12.31 20.21
C ILE A 196 -11.20 13.25 21.27
N LYS A 197 -11.34 14.55 21.03
CA LYS A 197 -10.84 15.62 21.91
C LYS A 197 -11.90 16.19 22.85
N SER A 198 -13.15 16.19 22.42
CA SER A 198 -14.26 16.70 23.22
C SER A 198 -15.60 16.16 22.72
N PHE A 199 -16.58 16.21 23.59
CA PHE A 199 -17.98 15.92 23.26
C PHE A 199 -18.93 16.58 24.27
N ALA A 200 -20.19 16.73 23.87
CA ALA A 200 -21.30 17.05 24.77
C ALA A 200 -22.13 15.81 25.02
N ALA A 201 -22.58 15.58 26.27
CA ALA A 201 -23.55 14.53 26.59
C ALA A 201 -24.76 15.10 27.27
N THR A 202 -25.95 14.85 26.73
CA THR A 202 -27.23 15.19 27.36
C THR A 202 -27.70 14.00 28.17
N VAL A 203 -27.77 14.19 29.50
CA VAL A 203 -28.05 13.18 30.49
C VAL A 203 -29.24 13.62 31.34
N GLY A 204 -30.40 12.96 31.19
CA GLY A 204 -31.63 13.35 31.91
C GLY A 204 -32.06 14.80 31.64
N GLY A 205 -31.97 15.23 30.38
CA GLY A 205 -32.37 16.57 29.94
C GLY A 205 -31.30 17.69 30.16
N ILE A 206 -30.17 17.41 30.78
CA ILE A 206 -29.11 18.38 31.04
C ILE A 206 -27.90 18.03 30.20
N THR A 207 -27.35 19.01 29.50
CA THR A 207 -26.14 18.84 28.66
C THR A 207 -24.87 19.25 29.44
N TYR A 208 -23.90 18.35 29.42
CA TYR A 208 -22.58 18.52 30.03
C TYR A 208 -21.49 18.33 28.99
N ASN A 209 -20.46 19.14 29.05
CA ASN A 209 -19.32 19.05 28.11
C ASN A 209 -18.17 18.24 28.72
N SER A 210 -17.55 17.39 27.94
CA SER A 210 -16.28 16.75 28.23
C SER A 210 -15.18 17.31 27.33
N LYS A 211 -14.01 17.61 27.91
CA LYS A 211 -12.79 18.03 27.18
C LYS A 211 -11.83 16.84 26.95
N SER A 212 -12.37 15.65 26.85
CA SER A 212 -11.64 14.41 26.57
C SER A 212 -12.59 13.43 25.88
N ASN A 213 -12.11 12.22 25.61
CA ASN A 213 -12.93 11.12 25.10
C ASN A 213 -13.67 10.34 26.21
N LYS A 214 -13.53 10.75 27.49
CA LYS A 214 -14.17 10.06 28.64
C LYS A 214 -15.28 10.89 29.24
N PHE A 215 -16.25 10.20 29.83
CA PHE A 215 -17.30 10.85 30.61
C PHE A 215 -16.75 11.50 31.87
N THR A 216 -17.24 12.68 32.17
CA THR A 216 -16.86 13.41 33.40
C THR A 216 -17.54 12.81 34.62
N LYS A 217 -16.99 13.12 35.81
CA LYS A 217 -17.63 12.71 37.09
C LYS A 217 -19.05 13.22 37.21
N GLU A 218 -19.35 14.41 36.74
CA GLU A 218 -20.68 15.02 36.77
C GLU A 218 -21.66 14.28 35.84
N GLN A 219 -21.26 13.94 34.64
CA GLN A 219 -22.03 13.12 33.70
C GLN A 219 -22.37 11.76 34.31
N LEU A 220 -21.38 11.07 34.90
CA LEU A 220 -21.55 9.77 35.54
C LEU A 220 -22.44 9.87 36.78
N ALA A 221 -22.25 10.87 37.64
CA ALA A 221 -23.10 11.09 38.82
C ALA A 221 -24.54 11.41 38.44
N ARG A 222 -24.78 12.01 37.27
CA ARG A 222 -26.16 12.21 36.77
C ARG A 222 -26.73 10.93 36.21
N MET A 223 -25.98 10.15 35.43
CA MET A 223 -26.38 8.86 34.87
C MET A 223 -26.83 7.88 35.97
N SER A 224 -26.09 7.84 37.12
CA SER A 224 -26.39 6.93 38.21
C SER A 224 -27.80 7.13 38.89
N LYS A 225 -28.43 8.25 38.59
CA LYS A 225 -29.74 8.62 39.12
C LYS A 225 -30.88 8.40 38.14
N LEU A 226 -30.58 7.85 36.95
CA LEU A 226 -31.55 7.66 35.88
C LEU A 226 -31.96 6.19 35.78
N ASP A 227 -33.20 5.98 35.33
CA ASP A 227 -33.74 4.65 35.12
C ASP A 227 -33.16 4.00 33.85
N ASN A 228 -33.13 2.67 33.87
CA ASN A 228 -32.84 1.86 32.68
C ASN A 228 -33.81 2.23 31.56
N GLY A 229 -33.29 2.25 30.33
CA GLY A 229 -34.04 2.71 29.16
C GLY A 229 -33.86 4.20 28.87
N THR A 230 -33.26 4.97 29.78
CA THR A 230 -32.95 6.39 29.50
C THR A 230 -31.94 6.53 28.37
N ILE A 231 -32.23 7.45 27.46
CA ILE A 231 -31.34 7.75 26.34
C ILE A 231 -30.30 8.78 26.77
N ILE A 232 -29.05 8.45 26.56
CA ILE A 232 -27.91 9.33 26.70
C ILE A 232 -27.51 9.81 25.29
N MET A 233 -27.76 11.08 24.98
CA MET A 233 -27.43 11.69 23.70
C MET A 233 -26.01 12.24 23.79
N ILE A 234 -25.15 11.81 22.88
CA ILE A 234 -23.77 12.27 22.74
C ILE A 234 -23.69 13.05 21.43
N SER A 235 -23.30 14.32 21.51
CA SER A 235 -23.26 15.28 20.41
C SER A 235 -21.99 16.09 20.44
N GLU A 236 -21.80 16.96 19.47
CA GLU A 236 -20.64 17.86 19.38
C GLU A 236 -19.31 17.15 19.54
N ILE A 237 -19.18 15.97 18.91
CA ILE A 237 -18.00 15.12 19.02
C ILE A 237 -16.92 15.67 18.10
N ASP A 238 -15.88 16.25 18.67
CA ASP A 238 -14.73 16.74 17.93
C ASP A 238 -13.60 15.70 17.94
N ALA A 239 -13.13 15.32 16.76
CA ALA A 239 -12.05 14.38 16.58
C ALA A 239 -10.90 14.97 15.75
N ILE A 240 -9.69 14.51 16.02
CA ILE A 240 -8.48 14.85 15.28
C ILE A 240 -7.90 13.56 14.70
N GLY A 241 -7.69 13.55 13.40
CA GLY A 241 -7.05 12.47 12.67
C GLY A 241 -5.60 12.73 12.34
N GLU A 242 -5.03 11.85 11.54
CA GLU A 242 -3.66 11.97 11.04
C GLU A 242 -3.43 13.34 10.36
N GLY A 243 -2.24 13.89 10.59
CA GLY A 243 -1.87 15.22 10.05
C GLY A 243 -2.61 16.39 10.71
N GLY A 244 -3.32 16.18 11.83
CA GLY A 244 -4.03 17.24 12.56
C GLY A 244 -5.38 17.63 11.95
N VAL A 245 -5.92 16.83 11.05
CA VAL A 245 -7.22 17.06 10.40
C VAL A 245 -8.33 16.98 11.43
N LYS A 246 -9.10 18.08 11.59
CA LYS A 246 -10.22 18.16 12.53
C LYS A 246 -11.53 17.77 11.84
N LYS A 247 -12.33 16.94 12.51
CA LYS A 247 -13.69 16.58 12.07
C LYS A 247 -14.66 16.66 13.22
N ARG A 248 -15.85 17.16 12.94
CA ARG A 248 -17.02 17.02 13.80
C ARG A 248 -17.74 15.75 13.38
N LEU A 249 -17.87 14.79 14.30
CA LEU A 249 -18.49 13.50 14.03
C LEU A 249 -20.01 13.60 14.25
N GLN A 250 -20.73 12.68 13.63
CA GLN A 250 -22.15 12.50 13.91
C GLN A 250 -22.36 12.07 15.36
N GLY A 251 -23.36 12.66 16.02
CA GLY A 251 -23.76 12.27 17.37
C GLY A 251 -24.29 10.85 17.42
N ILE A 252 -24.17 10.23 18.60
CA ILE A 252 -24.71 8.91 18.89
C ILE A 252 -25.66 8.96 20.10
N ALA A 253 -26.62 8.05 20.14
CA ALA A 253 -27.51 7.85 21.25
C ALA A 253 -27.23 6.48 21.88
N LEU A 254 -27.02 6.42 23.19
CA LEU A 254 -26.83 5.17 23.91
C LEU A 254 -28.01 4.99 24.89
N VAL A 255 -28.42 3.76 25.09
CA VAL A 255 -29.54 3.44 26.01
C VAL A 255 -28.95 2.89 27.29
N LEU A 256 -29.22 3.55 28.41
CA LEU A 256 -28.82 3.12 29.75
C LEU A 256 -29.49 1.80 30.11
N ASN A 257 -28.73 0.84 30.65
CA ASN A 257 -29.23 -0.49 31.03
C ASN A 257 -28.67 -0.96 32.36
#